data_53f2d892b31114fb3a1a40c2b467cb89
#
_entry.id   53f2d892b31114fb3a1a40c2b467cb89
#
_cell.length_a   1.000
_cell.length_b   1.000
_cell.length_c   1.000
_cell.angle_alpha   90.00
_cell.angle_beta   90.00
_cell.angle_gamma   90.00
#
_symmetry.space_group_name_H-M   'P 1'
#
loop_
_entity.id
_entity.type
_entity.pdbx_description
1 polymer ?
#
loop_
_entity_poly.entity_id
_entity_poly.type
_entity_poly.pdbx_seq_one_letter_code
_entity_poly.pdbx_strand_id
1 'polypeptide(L)'
;MLFKLFVKKIERALGGLSPARRIFLSFAGVILIGSLLLSLPFVQASGSQATYFDHLFTTVSMVCVTGLFTQPVATTYNVWGQLICMLLIQIGGLGLMTFIGVFYIQGKQKLSLRSRETIQESFSYGESKSLKSFMRSIFLTTFLVEGLGAFLLSFRFIPEFGWGRGIFTSIFLAISAFCNAGFDNFGSSSLVAFQTDPLINLVIAGLIITGGLGFMVWFDLATQFDKKKKRRLRFHTKLVLFLTAGILLFGTVSTLFTEWHNPGTIGNLSVPEKVLVSFFQTVSMRTAGFASIDYTQARPVTLFIYILQMFLGGAPGGTAGGLKITTFFVLLVFARSELLGLPHANVAQRTIEARTVQKSFSVFIIFLMTFLLGLVLLGITAEGTPRFIYLMFETISALATVGVTANLTPELGKLALSIVMVLMFIGRIGPLTLLVSLADYQPDKKDLIQYMKADISIG
;
A
#
# COMPACT_ATOMS: atom_id res chain seq x y z
N MET A 1 27.55 9.20 -15.33
CA MET A 1 27.94 8.18 -16.32
C MET A 1 27.70 6.75 -15.80
N LEU A 2 28.19 6.39 -14.64
CA LEU A 2 28.03 5.05 -14.01
C LEU A 2 26.57 4.61 -13.84
N PHE A 3 25.67 5.50 -13.38
CA PHE A 3 24.25 5.20 -13.21
C PHE A 3 23.56 4.87 -14.55
N LYS A 4 23.89 5.57 -15.65
CA LYS A 4 23.36 5.26 -16.99
C LYS A 4 23.79 3.88 -17.48
N LEU A 5 25.04 3.48 -17.20
CA LEU A 5 25.54 2.15 -17.53
C LEU A 5 24.85 1.07 -16.69
N PHE A 6 24.62 1.33 -15.42
CA PHE A 6 23.91 0.44 -14.50
C PHE A 6 22.47 0.21 -14.96
N VAL A 7 21.71 1.27 -15.24
CA VAL A 7 20.31 1.17 -15.73
C VAL A 7 20.24 0.42 -17.06
N LYS A 8 21.17 0.70 -18.00
CA LYS A 8 21.23 0.00 -19.30
C LYS A 8 21.58 -1.48 -19.16
N LYS A 9 22.39 -1.83 -18.14
CA LYS A 9 22.72 -3.22 -17.82
C LYS A 9 21.52 -3.97 -17.23
N ILE A 10 20.76 -3.32 -16.35
CA ILE A 10 19.48 -3.85 -15.79
C ILE A 10 18.48 -4.06 -16.91
N GLU A 11 18.26 -3.08 -17.81
CA GLU A 11 17.33 -3.24 -18.93
C GLU A 11 17.72 -4.37 -19.87
N ARG A 12 19.01 -4.56 -20.14
CA ARG A 12 19.48 -5.69 -20.96
C ARG A 12 19.23 -7.04 -20.25
N ALA A 13 19.50 -7.12 -18.95
CA ALA A 13 19.28 -8.33 -18.16
C ALA A 13 17.79 -8.70 -18.07
N LEU A 14 16.92 -7.70 -17.95
CA LEU A 14 15.47 -7.88 -17.86
C LEU A 14 14.78 -7.93 -19.24
N GLY A 15 15.49 -7.65 -20.33
CA GLY A 15 14.94 -7.41 -21.66
C GLY A 15 14.16 -8.57 -22.29
N GLY A 16 14.44 -9.82 -21.89
CA GLY A 16 13.74 -11.03 -22.37
C GLY A 16 12.52 -11.46 -21.56
N LEU A 17 12.29 -10.83 -20.39
CA LEU A 17 11.29 -11.27 -19.42
C LEU A 17 9.92 -10.61 -19.65
N SER A 18 8.85 -11.29 -19.20
CA SER A 18 7.50 -10.71 -19.17
C SER A 18 7.42 -9.51 -18.22
N PRO A 19 6.46 -8.56 -18.40
CA PRO A 19 6.29 -7.42 -17.51
C PRO A 19 6.14 -7.82 -16.03
N ALA A 20 5.37 -8.87 -15.74
CA ALA A 20 5.18 -9.39 -14.39
C ALA A 20 6.50 -9.88 -13.75
N ARG A 21 7.32 -10.66 -14.51
CA ARG A 21 8.65 -11.10 -14.04
C ARG A 21 9.62 -9.95 -13.79
N ARG A 22 9.53 -8.88 -14.59
CA ARG A 22 10.35 -7.68 -14.36
C ARG A 22 9.99 -6.98 -13.08
N ILE A 23 8.69 -6.82 -12.80
CA ILE A 23 8.21 -6.23 -11.54
C ILE A 23 8.73 -7.09 -10.38
N PHE A 24 8.51 -8.40 -10.41
CA PHE A 24 8.97 -9.33 -9.38
C PHE A 24 10.47 -9.20 -9.09
N LEU A 25 11.30 -9.33 -10.12
CA LEU A 25 12.77 -9.26 -9.97
C LEU A 25 13.26 -7.87 -9.55
N SER A 26 12.57 -6.81 -9.95
CA SER A 26 12.92 -5.45 -9.54
C SER A 26 12.70 -5.24 -8.04
N PHE A 27 11.57 -5.70 -7.50
CA PHE A 27 11.30 -5.65 -6.06
C PHE A 27 12.26 -6.53 -5.28
N ALA A 28 12.48 -7.78 -5.70
CA ALA A 28 13.43 -8.68 -5.06
C ALA A 28 14.86 -8.11 -5.04
N GLY A 29 15.31 -7.50 -6.14
CA GLY A 29 16.62 -6.86 -6.23
C GLY A 29 16.76 -5.66 -5.30
N VAL A 30 15.72 -4.81 -5.19
CA VAL A 30 15.73 -3.66 -4.25
C VAL A 30 15.76 -4.16 -2.81
N ILE A 31 15.00 -5.21 -2.48
CA ILE A 31 14.99 -5.81 -1.14
C ILE A 31 16.38 -6.34 -0.78
N LEU A 32 17.02 -7.11 -1.65
CA LEU A 32 18.35 -7.66 -1.40
C LEU A 32 19.40 -6.56 -1.22
N ILE A 33 19.43 -5.57 -2.11
CA ILE A 33 20.38 -4.46 -2.02
C ILE A 33 20.10 -3.62 -0.76
N GLY A 34 18.82 -3.31 -0.49
CA GLY A 34 18.41 -2.53 0.68
C GLY A 34 18.77 -3.22 2.00
N SER A 35 18.53 -4.53 2.12
CA SER A 35 18.88 -5.29 3.33
C SER A 35 20.38 -5.33 3.59
N LEU A 36 21.19 -5.45 2.54
CA LEU A 36 22.64 -5.37 2.64
C LEU A 36 23.10 -3.97 3.06
N LEU A 37 22.51 -2.91 2.51
CA LEU A 37 22.85 -1.54 2.90
C LEU A 37 22.48 -1.24 4.35
N LEU A 38 21.31 -1.68 4.82
CA LEU A 38 20.86 -1.48 6.19
C LEU A 38 21.61 -2.35 7.20
N SER A 39 22.26 -3.43 6.78
CA SER A 39 23.09 -4.27 7.65
C SER A 39 24.50 -3.71 7.89
N LEU A 40 24.90 -2.66 7.18
CA LEU A 40 26.23 -2.05 7.34
C LEU A 40 26.36 -1.37 8.72
N PRO A 41 27.47 -1.57 9.44
CA PRO A 41 27.64 -1.04 10.81
C PRO A 41 27.50 0.49 10.92
N PHE A 42 27.92 1.23 9.90
CA PHE A 42 27.92 2.70 9.93
C PHE A 42 26.51 3.33 9.83
N VAL A 43 25.48 2.57 9.43
CA VAL A 43 24.11 3.04 9.33
C VAL A 43 23.26 2.64 10.55
N GLN A 44 23.79 1.79 11.42
CA GLN A 44 23.11 1.35 12.63
C GLN A 44 23.29 2.37 13.75
N ALA A 45 22.31 2.42 14.65
CA ALA A 45 22.39 3.23 15.87
C ALA A 45 23.34 2.57 16.87
N SER A 46 23.99 3.38 17.72
CA SER A 46 24.84 2.89 18.79
C SER A 46 24.05 1.99 19.74
N GLY A 47 24.47 0.73 19.89
CA GLY A 47 23.80 -0.25 20.75
C GLY A 47 22.67 -1.04 20.08
N SER A 48 22.47 -0.91 18.77
CA SER A 48 21.53 -1.75 18.03
C SER A 48 21.96 -3.23 18.11
N GLN A 49 20.99 -4.10 18.47
CA GLN A 49 21.17 -5.56 18.53
C GLN A 49 20.48 -6.26 17.35
N ALA A 50 20.08 -5.51 16.33
CA ALA A 50 19.38 -6.05 15.17
C ALA A 50 20.27 -7.02 14.40
N THR A 51 19.70 -8.17 14.07
CA THR A 51 20.34 -9.20 13.25
C THR A 51 20.14 -8.90 11.76
N TYR A 52 20.87 -9.59 10.86
CA TYR A 52 20.61 -9.48 9.42
C TYR A 52 19.17 -9.83 9.06
N PHE A 53 18.53 -10.76 9.79
CA PHE A 53 17.15 -11.12 9.57
C PHE A 53 16.19 -9.96 9.86
N ASP A 54 16.47 -9.15 10.90
CA ASP A 54 15.70 -7.96 11.22
C ASP A 54 15.84 -6.88 10.14
N HIS A 55 17.05 -6.69 9.62
CA HIS A 55 17.30 -5.78 8.50
C HIS A 55 16.57 -6.23 7.22
N LEU A 56 16.57 -7.54 6.93
CA LEU A 56 15.84 -8.11 5.80
C LEU A 56 14.33 -7.91 5.97
N PHE A 57 13.77 -8.24 7.14
CA PHE A 57 12.34 -8.06 7.44
C PHE A 57 11.92 -6.60 7.26
N THR A 58 12.66 -5.69 7.88
CA THR A 58 12.41 -4.24 7.79
C THR A 58 12.51 -3.75 6.34
N THR A 59 13.49 -4.22 5.57
CA THR A 59 13.64 -3.87 4.15
C THR A 59 12.46 -4.38 3.31
N VAL A 60 12.03 -5.62 3.51
CA VAL A 60 10.84 -6.17 2.84
C VAL A 60 9.63 -5.30 3.15
N SER A 61 9.42 -4.97 4.43
CA SER A 61 8.31 -4.15 4.88
C SER A 61 8.36 -2.73 4.26
N MET A 62 9.54 -2.09 4.19
CA MET A 62 9.71 -0.77 3.58
C MET A 62 9.47 -0.77 2.08
N VAL A 63 10.05 -1.74 1.36
CA VAL A 63 9.92 -1.84 -0.11
C VAL A 63 8.51 -2.29 -0.50
N CYS A 64 7.87 -3.15 0.30
CA CYS A 64 6.45 -3.51 0.13
C CYS A 64 5.50 -2.44 0.68
N VAL A 65 6.04 -1.40 1.35
CA VAL A 65 5.26 -0.29 1.90
C VAL A 65 4.20 -0.82 2.86
N THR A 66 4.62 -1.63 3.82
CA THR A 66 3.73 -2.29 4.78
C THR A 66 3.71 -1.56 6.12
N GLY A 67 4.85 -1.43 6.80
CA GLY A 67 4.93 -0.77 8.11
C GLY A 67 5.17 -1.71 9.29
N LEU A 68 5.16 -3.03 9.09
CA LEU A 68 5.53 -3.99 10.13
C LEU A 68 7.05 -3.97 10.36
N PHE A 69 7.46 -4.10 11.60
CA PHE A 69 8.88 -4.17 11.98
C PHE A 69 9.07 -5.10 13.18
N THR A 70 10.25 -5.72 13.25
CA THR A 70 10.70 -6.51 14.42
C THR A 70 11.39 -5.62 15.44
N GLN A 71 12.09 -4.58 14.96
CA GLN A 71 12.78 -3.59 15.77
C GLN A 71 12.42 -2.17 15.28
N PRO A 72 12.15 -1.19 16.19
CA PRO A 72 11.79 0.17 15.81
C PRO A 72 12.91 0.86 15.02
N VAL A 73 12.54 1.60 13.97
CA VAL A 73 13.49 2.32 13.11
C VAL A 73 14.33 3.33 13.91
N ALA A 74 13.72 4.02 14.87
CA ALA A 74 14.37 5.03 15.68
C ALA A 74 15.56 4.50 16.53
N THR A 75 15.46 3.26 17.02
CA THR A 75 16.46 2.64 17.87
C THR A 75 17.45 1.77 17.10
N THR A 76 17.06 1.34 15.90
CA THR A 76 17.88 0.44 15.06
C THR A 76 18.81 1.21 14.15
N TYR A 77 18.38 2.35 13.59
CA TYR A 77 19.12 3.07 12.56
C TYR A 77 19.44 4.51 12.97
N ASN A 78 20.69 4.92 12.69
CA ASN A 78 21.08 6.31 12.79
C ASN A 78 20.51 7.15 11.64
N VAL A 79 20.86 8.43 11.55
CA VAL A 79 20.36 9.34 10.51
C VAL A 79 20.65 8.82 9.09
N TRP A 80 21.80 8.24 8.84
CA TRP A 80 22.15 7.67 7.52
C TRP A 80 21.33 6.44 7.19
N GLY A 81 21.08 5.57 8.18
CA GLY A 81 20.19 4.42 8.02
C GLY A 81 18.74 4.86 7.76
N GLN A 82 18.24 5.86 8.49
CA GLN A 82 16.90 6.42 8.28
C GLN A 82 16.76 7.09 6.90
N LEU A 83 17.82 7.70 6.34
CA LEU A 83 17.82 8.20 4.95
C LEU A 83 17.67 7.06 3.94
N ILE A 84 18.37 5.94 4.17
CA ILE A 84 18.20 4.73 3.32
C ILE A 84 16.78 4.21 3.45
N CYS A 85 16.20 4.17 4.67
CA CYS A 85 14.81 3.79 4.90
C CYS A 85 13.84 4.64 4.07
N MET A 86 13.98 5.98 4.10
CA MET A 86 13.16 6.89 3.29
C MET A 86 13.25 6.58 1.79
N LEU A 87 14.47 6.31 1.29
CA LEU A 87 14.67 5.96 -0.13
C LEU A 87 14.00 4.62 -0.49
N LEU A 88 14.09 3.61 0.39
CA LEU A 88 13.45 2.32 0.18
C LEU A 88 11.91 2.46 0.16
N ILE A 89 11.35 3.22 1.09
CA ILE A 89 9.92 3.55 1.14
C ILE A 89 9.48 4.26 -0.14
N GLN A 90 10.24 5.25 -0.59
CA GLN A 90 9.93 6.03 -1.79
C GLN A 90 9.98 5.14 -3.06
N ILE A 91 11.00 4.28 -3.19
CA ILE A 91 11.11 3.32 -4.30
C ILE A 91 9.96 2.30 -4.25
N GLY A 92 9.62 1.81 -3.07
CA GLY A 92 8.51 0.90 -2.86
C GLY A 92 7.16 1.52 -3.21
N GLY A 93 6.89 2.74 -2.72
CA GLY A 93 5.65 3.48 -2.93
C GLY A 93 5.38 3.81 -4.39
N LEU A 94 6.37 4.40 -5.07
CA LEU A 94 6.24 4.81 -6.47
C LEU A 94 6.54 3.68 -7.47
N GLY A 95 7.19 2.61 -7.02
CA GLY A 95 7.65 1.52 -7.85
C GLY A 95 8.96 1.83 -8.62
N LEU A 96 9.88 0.87 -8.63
CA LEU A 96 11.20 1.03 -9.25
C LEU A 96 11.12 1.41 -10.74
N MET A 97 10.16 0.84 -11.48
CA MET A 97 10.01 1.13 -12.91
C MET A 97 9.63 2.58 -13.20
N THR A 98 8.94 3.23 -12.27
CA THR A 98 8.62 4.67 -12.36
C THR A 98 9.89 5.51 -12.21
N PHE A 99 10.75 5.18 -11.25
CA PHE A 99 12.04 5.85 -11.07
C PHE A 99 12.90 5.72 -12.34
N ILE A 100 13.06 4.50 -12.85
CA ILE A 100 13.79 4.24 -14.09
C ILE A 100 13.21 5.07 -15.24
N GLY A 101 11.90 5.08 -15.39
CA GLY A 101 11.20 5.81 -16.46
C GLY A 101 11.46 7.31 -16.43
N VAL A 102 11.48 7.94 -15.25
CA VAL A 102 11.77 9.38 -15.13
C VAL A 102 13.21 9.71 -15.50
N PHE A 103 14.17 8.91 -15.08
CA PHE A 103 15.57 9.11 -15.48
C PHE A 103 15.75 9.03 -17.01
N TYR A 104 15.02 8.12 -17.69
CA TYR A 104 15.02 8.06 -19.15
C TYR A 104 14.42 9.31 -19.79
N ILE A 105 13.32 9.81 -19.23
CA ILE A 105 12.65 11.01 -19.73
C ILE A 105 13.51 12.27 -19.54
N GLN A 106 14.14 12.43 -18.38
CA GLN A 106 15.07 13.55 -18.11
C GLN A 106 16.31 13.47 -18.98
N GLY A 107 16.82 12.26 -19.22
CA GLY A 107 17.96 12.00 -20.11
C GLY A 107 17.67 12.19 -21.61
N LYS A 108 16.47 12.64 -22.00
CA LYS A 108 16.00 12.75 -23.40
C LYS A 108 16.07 11.44 -24.19
N GLN A 109 16.11 10.30 -23.50
CA GLN A 109 16.16 8.97 -24.13
C GLN A 109 14.74 8.42 -24.37
N LYS A 110 14.58 7.59 -25.40
CA LYS A 110 13.31 6.89 -25.66
C LYS A 110 13.22 5.65 -24.79
N LEU A 111 12.14 5.50 -24.03
CA LEU A 111 11.81 4.26 -23.35
C LEU A 111 11.57 3.14 -24.38
N SER A 112 12.08 1.94 -24.11
CA SER A 112 11.75 0.77 -24.91
C SER A 112 10.25 0.47 -24.85
N LEU A 113 9.68 -0.16 -25.87
CA LEU A 113 8.27 -0.54 -25.87
C LEU A 113 7.93 -1.41 -24.65
N ARG A 114 8.78 -2.36 -24.33
CA ARG A 114 8.63 -3.27 -23.18
C ARG A 114 8.67 -2.54 -21.84
N SER A 115 9.50 -1.50 -21.67
CA SER A 115 9.52 -0.68 -20.43
C SER A 115 8.25 0.15 -20.31
N ARG A 116 7.68 0.61 -21.44
CA ARG A 116 6.38 1.29 -21.47
C ARG A 116 5.25 0.37 -21.00
N GLU A 117 5.20 -0.86 -21.52
CA GLU A 117 4.22 -1.87 -21.11
C GLU A 117 4.28 -2.16 -19.61
N THR A 118 5.50 -2.35 -19.05
CA THR A 118 5.68 -2.59 -17.62
C THR A 118 5.17 -1.44 -16.76
N ILE A 119 5.42 -0.18 -17.17
CA ILE A 119 4.93 1.00 -16.47
C ILE A 119 3.40 1.10 -16.58
N GLN A 120 2.86 0.87 -17.78
CA GLN A 120 1.40 0.90 -18.00
C GLN A 120 0.68 -0.14 -17.15
N GLU A 121 1.24 -1.34 -17.03
CA GLU A 121 0.70 -2.42 -16.20
C GLU A 121 0.77 -2.06 -14.72
N SER A 122 1.90 -1.53 -14.23
CA SER A 122 2.08 -1.12 -12.83
C SER A 122 1.05 -0.09 -12.37
N PHE A 123 0.60 0.80 -13.25
CA PHE A 123 -0.38 1.86 -12.93
C PHE A 123 -1.78 1.59 -13.45
N SER A 124 -2.03 0.43 -14.08
CA SER A 124 -3.28 0.16 -14.81
C SER A 124 -3.64 1.28 -15.79
N TYR A 125 -2.60 1.86 -16.44
CA TYR A 125 -2.75 3.00 -17.35
C TYR A 125 -2.99 2.51 -18.77
N GLY A 126 -4.21 2.74 -19.27
CA GLY A 126 -4.55 2.41 -20.65
C GLY A 126 -3.74 3.23 -21.68
N GLU A 127 -3.87 2.90 -22.97
CA GLU A 127 -3.19 3.61 -24.07
C GLU A 127 -3.48 5.11 -24.06
N SER A 128 -2.52 5.90 -23.64
CA SER A 128 -2.58 7.37 -23.66
C SER A 128 -1.39 7.92 -24.43
N LYS A 129 -1.65 8.95 -25.21
CA LYS A 129 -0.68 9.63 -26.10
C LYS A 129 0.53 10.26 -25.40
N SER A 130 0.59 10.30 -24.05
CA SER A 130 1.64 11.01 -23.31
C SER A 130 2.04 10.36 -21.99
N LEU A 131 2.65 9.16 -22.04
CA LEU A 131 3.27 8.52 -20.86
C LEU A 131 4.27 9.46 -20.17
N LYS A 132 5.01 10.27 -20.95
CA LYS A 132 5.96 11.24 -20.42
C LYS A 132 5.29 12.29 -19.52
N SER A 133 4.15 12.86 -19.95
CA SER A 133 3.40 13.83 -19.14
C SER A 133 2.84 13.20 -17.87
N PHE A 134 2.33 11.98 -17.97
CA PHE A 134 1.81 11.22 -16.83
C PHE A 134 2.90 10.97 -15.78
N MET A 135 4.07 10.47 -16.18
CA MET A 135 5.18 10.23 -15.25
C MET A 135 5.69 11.52 -14.60
N ARG A 136 5.82 12.62 -15.38
CA ARG A 136 6.19 13.93 -14.83
C ARG A 136 5.15 14.39 -13.79
N SER A 137 3.86 14.18 -14.06
CA SER A 137 2.79 14.50 -13.12
C SER A 137 2.91 13.71 -11.82
N ILE A 138 3.20 12.39 -11.89
CA ILE A 138 3.41 11.56 -10.70
C ILE A 138 4.48 12.19 -9.80
N PHE A 139 5.68 12.43 -10.33
CA PHE A 139 6.78 12.97 -9.53
C PHE A 139 6.48 14.35 -8.97
N LEU A 140 5.95 15.27 -9.83
CA LEU A 140 5.63 16.61 -9.39
C LEU A 140 4.59 16.61 -8.26
N THR A 141 3.52 15.82 -8.41
CA THR A 141 2.48 15.70 -7.40
C THR A 141 3.04 15.09 -6.11
N THR A 142 3.86 14.03 -6.20
CA THR A 142 4.47 13.38 -5.04
C THR A 142 5.32 14.38 -4.25
N PHE A 143 6.34 14.98 -4.85
CA PHE A 143 7.22 15.90 -4.14
C PHE A 143 6.52 17.17 -3.65
N LEU A 144 5.50 17.64 -4.36
CA LEU A 144 4.72 18.80 -3.94
C LEU A 144 3.86 18.47 -2.70
N VAL A 145 3.19 17.33 -2.70
CA VAL A 145 2.33 16.91 -1.59
C VAL A 145 3.17 16.50 -0.38
N GLU A 146 4.24 15.74 -0.57
CA GLU A 146 5.20 15.39 0.50
C GLU A 146 5.86 16.64 1.10
N GLY A 147 6.31 17.57 0.27
CA GLY A 147 6.90 18.83 0.71
C GLY A 147 5.93 19.70 1.50
N LEU A 148 4.67 19.80 1.05
CA LEU A 148 3.62 20.52 1.80
C LEU A 148 3.32 19.84 3.13
N GLY A 149 3.22 18.51 3.14
CA GLY A 149 3.02 17.72 4.35
C GLY A 149 4.17 17.89 5.35
N ALA A 150 5.42 17.80 4.89
CA ALA A 150 6.60 18.02 5.72
C ALA A 150 6.64 19.45 6.29
N PHE A 151 6.31 20.44 5.46
CA PHE A 151 6.21 21.83 5.90
C PHE A 151 5.16 22.02 7.00
N LEU A 152 3.95 21.46 6.85
CA LEU A 152 2.91 21.55 7.87
C LEU A 152 3.29 20.80 9.16
N LEU A 153 3.88 19.62 9.06
CA LEU A 153 4.35 18.84 10.21
C LEU A 153 5.48 19.55 10.96
N SER A 154 6.32 20.34 10.28
CA SER A 154 7.43 21.05 10.88
C SER A 154 6.99 22.08 11.92
N PHE A 155 5.79 22.66 11.81
CA PHE A 155 5.24 23.58 12.82
C PHE A 155 5.02 22.89 14.17
N ARG A 156 4.84 21.58 14.20
CA ARG A 156 4.65 20.83 15.43
C ARG A 156 5.94 20.18 15.92
N PHE A 157 6.76 19.62 15.01
CA PHE A 157 7.95 18.88 15.42
C PHE A 157 9.19 19.73 15.66
N ILE A 158 9.30 20.93 15.07
CA ILE A 158 10.41 21.85 15.39
C ILE A 158 10.36 22.34 16.83
N PRO A 159 9.21 22.82 17.37
CA PRO A 159 9.13 23.20 18.77
C PRO A 159 9.41 22.06 19.74
N GLU A 160 9.06 20.81 19.36
CA GLU A 160 9.19 19.64 20.24
C GLU A 160 10.59 19.02 20.22
N PHE A 161 11.20 18.89 19.05
CA PHE A 161 12.48 18.16 18.86
C PHE A 161 13.65 19.07 18.44
N GLY A 162 13.43 20.37 18.27
CA GLY A 162 14.41 21.30 17.73
C GLY A 162 14.53 21.27 16.21
N TRP A 163 15.23 22.25 15.63
CA TRP A 163 15.29 22.45 14.17
C TRP A 163 15.77 21.23 13.39
N GLY A 164 16.90 20.63 13.78
CA GLY A 164 17.50 19.53 13.01
C GLY A 164 16.62 18.29 13.00
N ARG A 165 16.28 17.78 14.18
CA ARG A 165 15.48 16.58 14.35
C ARG A 165 14.03 16.79 13.92
N GLY A 166 13.45 17.98 14.21
CA GLY A 166 12.07 18.30 13.85
C GLY A 166 11.84 18.33 12.34
N ILE A 167 12.73 18.97 11.55
CA ILE A 167 12.65 18.96 10.09
C ILE A 167 12.84 17.55 9.54
N PHE A 168 13.83 16.81 10.04
CA PHE A 168 14.11 15.45 9.60
C PHE A 168 12.91 14.52 9.82
N THR A 169 12.31 14.56 11.02
CA THR A 169 11.10 13.78 11.37
C THR A 169 9.92 14.17 10.50
N SER A 170 9.73 15.48 10.24
CA SER A 170 8.64 15.96 9.36
C SER A 170 8.77 15.42 7.93
N ILE A 171 9.97 15.39 7.37
CA ILE A 171 10.23 14.83 6.04
C ILE A 171 10.03 13.31 6.05
N PHE A 172 10.56 12.60 7.07
CA PHE A 172 10.42 11.16 7.20
C PHE A 172 8.94 10.74 7.22
N LEU A 173 8.15 11.38 8.09
CA LEU A 173 6.73 11.07 8.23
C LEU A 173 5.93 11.46 6.97
N ALA A 174 6.25 12.58 6.32
CA ALA A 174 5.56 12.98 5.10
C ALA A 174 5.76 11.95 3.97
N ILE A 175 6.99 11.47 3.77
CA ILE A 175 7.30 10.41 2.80
C ILE A 175 6.59 9.11 3.18
N SER A 176 6.71 8.69 4.44
CA SER A 176 6.10 7.45 4.93
C SER A 176 4.57 7.48 4.79
N ALA A 177 3.92 8.59 5.15
CA ALA A 177 2.48 8.75 5.07
C ALA A 177 1.97 8.81 3.62
N PHE A 178 2.60 9.58 2.74
CA PHE A 178 2.21 9.65 1.33
C PHE A 178 2.40 8.32 0.60
N CYS A 179 3.50 7.63 0.88
CA CYS A 179 3.75 6.30 0.35
C CYS A 179 2.87 5.21 0.99
N ASN A 180 2.10 5.52 2.04
CA ASN A 180 1.32 4.55 2.83
C ASN A 180 2.22 3.46 3.45
N ALA A 181 3.37 3.84 4.01
CA ALA A 181 4.38 2.89 4.50
C ALA A 181 4.31 2.60 5.99
N GLY A 182 3.67 3.46 6.79
CA GLY A 182 3.43 3.23 8.22
C GLY A 182 4.66 3.27 9.13
N PHE A 183 5.81 3.66 8.61
CA PHE A 183 7.01 3.83 9.41
C PHE A 183 7.10 5.22 10.00
N ASP A 184 7.54 5.28 11.25
CA ASP A 184 7.90 6.49 11.97
C ASP A 184 9.29 6.38 12.58
N ASN A 185 9.78 7.46 13.17
CA ASN A 185 11.05 7.53 13.86
C ASN A 185 10.89 7.96 15.33
N PHE A 186 9.75 7.62 15.96
CA PHE A 186 9.48 7.89 17.37
C PHE A 186 9.83 6.72 18.29
N GLY A 187 9.64 5.49 17.87
CA GLY A 187 9.89 4.28 18.66
C GLY A 187 8.88 3.17 18.39
N SER A 188 8.51 2.42 19.44
CA SER A 188 7.60 1.26 19.32
C SER A 188 6.11 1.61 19.32
N SER A 189 5.75 2.81 19.80
CA SER A 189 4.35 3.21 20.02
C SER A 189 3.70 4.00 18.90
N SER A 190 4.39 4.15 17.76
CA SER A 190 3.92 4.92 16.60
C SER A 190 3.42 6.32 17.01
N LEU A 191 2.22 6.73 16.57
CA LEU A 191 1.65 8.05 16.85
C LEU A 191 0.78 8.10 18.12
N VAL A 192 0.84 7.10 18.99
CA VAL A 192 0.01 7.06 20.22
C VAL A 192 0.27 8.28 21.11
N ALA A 193 1.52 8.76 21.21
CA ALA A 193 1.86 9.97 21.96
C ALA A 193 1.23 11.24 21.37
N PHE A 194 0.83 11.24 20.11
CA PHE A 194 0.20 12.36 19.39
C PHE A 194 -1.26 12.09 19.03
N GLN A 195 -1.91 11.16 19.74
CA GLN A 195 -3.27 10.69 19.46
C GLN A 195 -4.28 11.84 19.32
N THR A 196 -4.19 12.86 20.17
CA THR A 196 -5.15 13.97 20.22
C THR A 196 -4.68 15.22 19.48
N ASP A 197 -3.48 15.21 18.86
CA ASP A 197 -2.97 16.35 18.12
C ASP A 197 -3.66 16.47 16.75
N PRO A 198 -4.50 17.51 16.52
CA PRO A 198 -5.28 17.60 15.29
C PRO A 198 -4.41 17.92 14.07
N LEU A 199 -3.30 18.68 14.22
CA LEU A 199 -2.44 19.02 13.10
C LEU A 199 -1.74 17.78 12.58
N ILE A 200 -1.11 16.98 13.44
CA ILE A 200 -0.39 15.76 13.07
C ILE A 200 -1.37 14.77 12.42
N ASN A 201 -2.50 14.48 13.08
CA ASN A 201 -3.45 13.50 12.61
C ASN A 201 -4.09 13.89 11.26
N LEU A 202 -4.50 15.17 11.08
CA LEU A 202 -5.13 15.59 9.82
C LEU A 202 -4.14 15.69 8.66
N VAL A 203 -2.89 16.14 8.91
CA VAL A 203 -1.87 16.23 7.86
C VAL A 203 -1.47 14.82 7.41
N ILE A 204 -1.19 13.91 8.35
CA ILE A 204 -0.84 12.52 8.02
C ILE A 204 -2.02 11.83 7.32
N ALA A 205 -3.25 11.97 7.82
CA ALA A 205 -4.45 11.44 7.14
C ALA A 205 -4.61 12.00 5.72
N GLY A 206 -4.38 13.28 5.52
CA GLY A 206 -4.39 13.92 4.21
C GLY A 206 -3.35 13.33 3.25
N LEU A 207 -2.12 13.10 3.73
CA LEU A 207 -1.05 12.47 2.96
C LEU A 207 -1.41 11.03 2.57
N ILE A 208 -1.92 10.23 3.51
CA ILE A 208 -2.37 8.85 3.28
C ILE A 208 -3.48 8.81 2.22
N ILE A 209 -4.51 9.63 2.39
CA ILE A 209 -5.64 9.68 1.44
C ILE A 209 -5.12 10.06 0.05
N THR A 210 -4.28 11.09 -0.05
CA THR A 210 -3.74 11.56 -1.34
C THR A 210 -2.89 10.51 -2.03
N GLY A 211 -2.03 9.79 -1.32
CA GLY A 211 -1.26 8.66 -1.86
C GLY A 211 -2.14 7.50 -2.32
N GLY A 212 -3.19 7.18 -1.54
CA GLY A 212 -4.11 6.06 -1.80
C GLY A 212 -5.16 6.30 -2.89
N LEU A 213 -5.40 7.56 -3.32
CA LEU A 213 -6.39 7.88 -4.38
C LEU A 213 -5.98 7.39 -5.78
N GLY A 214 -4.68 7.15 -5.99
CA GLY A 214 -4.14 6.74 -7.29
C GLY A 214 -3.77 7.91 -8.21
N PHE A 215 -2.63 7.76 -8.91
CA PHE A 215 -2.06 8.82 -9.75
C PHE A 215 -2.94 9.18 -10.95
N MET A 216 -3.80 8.26 -11.41
CA MET A 216 -4.78 8.54 -12.47
C MET A 216 -5.81 9.58 -12.03
N VAL A 217 -6.25 9.53 -10.77
CA VAL A 217 -7.17 10.51 -10.19
C VAL A 217 -6.51 11.89 -10.14
N TRP A 218 -5.27 11.95 -9.68
CA TRP A 218 -4.50 13.18 -9.64
C TRP A 218 -4.26 13.79 -11.02
N PHE A 219 -3.93 12.94 -11.99
CA PHE A 219 -3.77 13.39 -13.37
C PHE A 219 -5.07 13.96 -13.95
N ASP A 220 -6.22 13.34 -13.66
CA ASP A 220 -7.54 13.81 -14.10
C ASP A 220 -7.92 15.13 -13.40
N LEU A 221 -7.70 15.24 -12.07
CA LEU A 221 -7.89 16.46 -11.31
C LEU A 221 -7.02 17.60 -11.82
N ALA A 222 -5.72 17.35 -12.05
CA ALA A 222 -4.81 18.35 -12.58
C ALA A 222 -5.24 18.90 -13.94
N THR A 223 -5.87 18.08 -14.79
CA THR A 223 -6.39 18.55 -16.10
C THR A 223 -7.60 19.47 -15.98
N GLN A 224 -8.30 19.51 -14.83
CA GLN A 224 -9.42 20.44 -14.59
C GLN A 224 -8.93 21.89 -14.38
N PHE A 225 -7.72 22.06 -13.83
CA PHE A 225 -7.11 23.39 -13.63
C PHE A 225 -6.59 24.01 -14.92
N ASP A 226 -6.50 23.25 -16.02
CA ASP A 226 -6.16 23.79 -17.34
C ASP A 226 -7.37 24.51 -17.94
N LYS A 227 -7.43 25.82 -17.81
CA LYS A 227 -8.52 26.69 -18.29
C LYS A 227 -8.89 26.50 -19.79
N LYS A 228 -7.95 25.95 -20.58
CA LYS A 228 -8.13 25.68 -22.03
C LYS A 228 -8.86 24.35 -22.30
N LYS A 229 -8.95 23.46 -21.31
CA LYS A 229 -9.50 22.09 -21.48
C LYS A 229 -10.52 21.76 -20.40
N LYS A 230 -11.58 22.57 -20.24
CA LYS A 230 -12.72 22.24 -19.35
C LYS A 230 -13.31 20.86 -19.70
N ARG A 231 -12.72 19.77 -19.18
CA ARG A 231 -13.22 18.40 -19.32
C ARG A 231 -13.96 18.00 -18.05
N ARG A 232 -15.08 17.30 -18.19
CA ARG A 232 -15.76 16.69 -17.05
C ARG A 232 -14.85 15.58 -16.48
N LEU A 233 -14.82 15.43 -15.14
CA LEU A 233 -14.14 14.35 -14.45
C LEU A 233 -14.53 13.00 -15.04
N ARG A 234 -13.55 12.14 -15.24
CA ARG A 234 -13.77 10.77 -15.71
C ARG A 234 -14.62 9.98 -14.72
N PHE A 235 -15.38 9.01 -15.22
CA PHE A 235 -16.21 8.14 -14.37
C PHE A 235 -15.39 7.46 -13.28
N HIS A 236 -14.21 6.93 -13.63
CA HIS A 236 -13.27 6.31 -12.68
C HIS A 236 -12.92 7.26 -11.51
N THR A 237 -12.58 8.50 -11.79
CA THR A 237 -12.24 9.50 -10.77
C THR A 237 -13.40 9.75 -9.81
N LYS A 238 -14.61 9.97 -10.36
CA LYS A 238 -15.82 10.17 -9.54
C LYS A 238 -16.09 8.96 -8.66
N LEU A 239 -15.99 7.75 -9.23
CA LEU A 239 -16.21 6.50 -8.51
C LEU A 239 -15.22 6.33 -7.36
N VAL A 240 -13.91 6.53 -7.61
CA VAL A 240 -12.87 6.40 -6.57
C VAL A 240 -13.10 7.40 -5.44
N LEU A 241 -13.40 8.66 -5.75
CA LEU A 241 -13.67 9.68 -4.72
C LEU A 241 -14.91 9.32 -3.89
N PHE A 242 -15.99 8.89 -4.53
CA PHE A 242 -17.23 8.50 -3.85
C PHE A 242 -17.02 7.28 -2.94
N LEU A 243 -16.35 6.23 -3.45
CA LEU A 243 -16.09 5.03 -2.67
C LEU A 243 -15.11 5.31 -1.51
N THR A 244 -14.11 6.16 -1.73
CA THR A 244 -13.18 6.58 -0.68
C THR A 244 -13.92 7.30 0.44
N ALA A 245 -14.76 8.27 0.12
CA ALA A 245 -15.57 9.00 1.11
C ALA A 245 -16.50 8.06 1.87
N GLY A 246 -17.15 7.12 1.17
CA GLY A 246 -18.05 6.13 1.77
C GLY A 246 -17.34 5.22 2.78
N ILE A 247 -16.17 4.69 2.43
CA ILE A 247 -15.39 3.83 3.35
C ILE A 247 -14.89 4.63 4.56
N LEU A 248 -14.41 5.86 4.35
CA LEU A 248 -13.96 6.72 5.45
C LEU A 248 -15.10 7.04 6.42
N LEU A 249 -16.28 7.36 5.91
CA LEU A 249 -17.46 7.61 6.74
C LEU A 249 -17.87 6.35 7.49
N PHE A 250 -18.02 5.23 6.79
CA PHE A 250 -18.41 3.95 7.41
C PHE A 250 -17.46 3.52 8.51
N GLY A 251 -16.14 3.56 8.25
CA GLY A 251 -15.13 3.15 9.21
C GLY A 251 -15.08 4.07 10.43
N THR A 252 -15.17 5.39 10.23
CA THR A 252 -15.19 6.37 11.33
C THR A 252 -16.40 6.15 12.24
N VAL A 253 -17.59 6.01 11.67
CA VAL A 253 -18.83 5.77 12.42
C VAL A 253 -18.75 4.42 13.15
N SER A 254 -18.27 3.37 12.49
CA SER A 254 -18.11 2.04 13.09
C SER A 254 -17.14 2.07 14.28
N THR A 255 -15.98 2.72 14.16
CA THR A 255 -15.00 2.86 15.23
C THR A 255 -15.59 3.66 16.41
N LEU A 256 -16.24 4.79 16.12
CA LEU A 256 -16.94 5.58 17.13
C LEU A 256 -17.96 4.74 17.89
N PHE A 257 -18.79 3.97 17.20
CA PHE A 257 -19.84 3.17 17.81
C PHE A 257 -19.28 2.05 18.68
N THR A 258 -18.24 1.35 18.21
CA THR A 258 -17.70 0.19 18.92
C THR A 258 -16.80 0.58 20.09
N GLU A 259 -16.04 1.69 19.98
CA GLU A 259 -15.03 2.09 20.98
C GLU A 259 -15.47 3.26 21.89
N TRP A 260 -16.67 3.80 21.72
CA TRP A 260 -17.16 5.00 22.40
C TRP A 260 -16.94 5.00 23.92
N HIS A 261 -17.15 3.85 24.55
CA HIS A 261 -17.04 3.64 25.99
C HIS A 261 -15.80 2.84 26.39
N ASN A 262 -14.87 2.56 25.47
CA ASN A 262 -13.67 1.80 25.79
C ASN A 262 -12.56 2.72 26.33
N PRO A 263 -12.24 2.68 27.63
CA PRO A 263 -11.21 3.55 28.22
C PRO A 263 -9.78 3.22 27.72
N GLY A 264 -9.55 2.01 27.21
CA GLY A 264 -8.25 1.58 26.66
C GLY A 264 -7.96 2.18 25.28
N THR A 265 -8.95 2.80 24.62
CA THR A 265 -8.78 3.40 23.28
C THR A 265 -9.23 4.86 23.26
N ILE A 266 -10.53 5.12 23.03
CA ILE A 266 -11.07 6.49 22.90
C ILE A 266 -12.04 6.89 24.01
N GLY A 267 -12.39 5.99 24.94
CA GLY A 267 -13.46 6.21 25.93
C GLY A 267 -13.26 7.46 26.80
N ASN A 268 -12.02 7.75 27.17
CA ASN A 268 -11.67 8.89 28.05
C ASN A 268 -11.43 10.21 27.30
N LEU A 269 -11.52 10.22 25.98
CA LEU A 269 -11.29 11.40 25.15
C LEU A 269 -12.55 12.29 25.08
N SER A 270 -12.36 13.57 24.78
CA SER A 270 -13.47 14.47 24.43
C SER A 270 -14.13 14.08 23.11
N VAL A 271 -15.37 14.52 22.88
CA VAL A 271 -16.10 14.15 21.64
C VAL A 271 -15.35 14.52 20.35
N PRO A 272 -14.77 15.73 20.21
CA PRO A 272 -13.98 16.06 19.02
C PRO A 272 -12.76 15.16 18.85
N GLU A 273 -12.07 14.82 19.94
CA GLU A 273 -10.90 13.92 19.90
C GLU A 273 -11.31 12.48 19.51
N LYS A 274 -12.45 11.99 20.04
CA LYS A 274 -13.01 10.68 19.63
C LYS A 274 -13.22 10.62 18.12
N VAL A 275 -13.80 11.68 17.55
CA VAL A 275 -14.04 11.76 16.10
C VAL A 275 -12.71 11.79 15.33
N LEU A 276 -11.75 12.61 15.78
CA LEU A 276 -10.43 12.74 15.17
C LEU A 276 -9.69 11.39 15.14
N VAL A 277 -9.61 10.71 16.28
CA VAL A 277 -8.92 9.41 16.40
C VAL A 277 -9.62 8.34 15.58
N SER A 278 -10.96 8.26 15.64
CA SER A 278 -11.71 7.28 14.84
C SER A 278 -11.58 7.50 13.34
N PHE A 279 -11.56 8.77 12.90
CA PHE A 279 -11.27 9.13 11.51
C PHE A 279 -9.84 8.72 11.12
N PHE A 280 -8.84 9.07 11.95
CA PHE A 280 -7.45 8.72 11.68
C PHE A 280 -7.24 7.21 11.60
N GLN A 281 -7.80 6.43 12.54
CA GLN A 281 -7.71 4.97 12.50
C GLN A 281 -8.33 4.40 11.21
N THR A 282 -9.49 4.91 10.81
CA THR A 282 -10.13 4.49 9.55
C THR A 282 -9.25 4.80 8.33
N VAL A 283 -8.60 5.96 8.32
CA VAL A 283 -7.65 6.31 7.25
C VAL A 283 -6.45 5.37 7.28
N SER A 284 -5.91 5.07 8.46
CA SER A 284 -4.75 4.17 8.61
C SER A 284 -5.05 2.75 8.15
N MET A 285 -6.26 2.22 8.41
CA MET A 285 -6.69 0.88 7.94
C MET A 285 -6.72 0.77 6.41
N ARG A 286 -6.67 1.86 5.67
CA ARG A 286 -6.53 1.87 4.21
C ARG A 286 -5.09 1.73 3.75
N THR A 287 -4.38 0.79 4.35
CA THR A 287 -3.00 0.39 4.03
C THR A 287 -1.95 1.46 4.32
N ALA A 288 -2.05 2.15 5.47
CA ALA A 288 -1.11 3.19 5.84
C ALA A 288 -0.22 2.86 7.04
N GLY A 289 -0.70 2.04 7.99
CA GLY A 289 0.13 1.44 9.03
C GLY A 289 0.39 2.28 10.29
N PHE A 290 -0.04 3.53 10.33
CA PHE A 290 0.13 4.36 11.53
C PHE A 290 -0.89 4.01 12.61
N ALA A 291 -0.45 3.86 13.86
CA ALA A 291 -1.29 3.59 15.01
C ALA A 291 -1.35 4.80 15.93
N SER A 292 -2.55 5.29 16.25
CA SER A 292 -2.77 6.27 17.32
C SER A 292 -3.55 5.68 18.50
N ILE A 293 -3.86 4.38 18.48
CA ILE A 293 -4.42 3.60 19.57
C ILE A 293 -3.64 2.30 19.73
N ASP A 294 -3.72 1.71 20.92
CA ASP A 294 -3.22 0.34 21.16
C ASP A 294 -4.29 -0.68 20.75
N TYR A 295 -4.01 -1.44 19.70
CA TYR A 295 -4.95 -2.46 19.20
C TYR A 295 -5.13 -3.66 20.16
N THR A 296 -4.23 -3.86 21.12
CA THR A 296 -4.40 -4.90 22.16
C THR A 296 -5.54 -4.57 23.11
N GLN A 297 -5.85 -3.28 23.26
CA GLN A 297 -6.93 -2.74 24.09
C GLN A 297 -8.25 -2.56 23.33
N ALA A 298 -8.22 -2.68 21.99
CA ALA A 298 -9.42 -2.56 21.18
C ALA A 298 -10.36 -3.78 21.35
N ARG A 299 -11.66 -3.52 21.22
CA ARG A 299 -12.66 -4.59 21.30
C ARG A 299 -12.50 -5.58 20.12
N PRO A 300 -12.76 -6.88 20.32
CA PRO A 300 -12.67 -7.88 19.25
C PRO A 300 -13.54 -7.54 18.02
N VAL A 301 -14.71 -6.94 18.24
CA VAL A 301 -15.60 -6.49 17.15
C VAL A 301 -14.94 -5.38 16.35
N THR A 302 -14.24 -4.45 16.98
CA THR A 302 -13.50 -3.37 16.31
C THR A 302 -12.35 -3.93 15.47
N LEU A 303 -11.58 -4.88 16.02
CA LEU A 303 -10.53 -5.56 15.28
C LEU A 303 -11.09 -6.30 14.06
N PHE A 304 -12.24 -6.93 14.19
CA PHE A 304 -12.91 -7.60 13.06
C PHE A 304 -13.34 -6.59 11.97
N ILE A 305 -13.92 -5.45 12.36
CA ILE A 305 -14.25 -4.37 11.42
C ILE A 305 -12.98 -3.83 10.73
N TYR A 306 -11.88 -3.68 11.48
CA TYR A 306 -10.60 -3.25 10.90
C TYR A 306 -10.04 -4.30 9.93
N ILE A 307 -10.16 -5.60 10.21
CA ILE A 307 -9.81 -6.68 9.27
C ILE A 307 -10.57 -6.50 7.95
N LEU A 308 -11.88 -6.24 8.02
CA LEU A 308 -12.70 -6.00 6.81
C LEU A 308 -12.26 -4.72 6.06
N GLN A 309 -11.91 -3.67 6.78
CA GLN A 309 -11.41 -2.42 6.17
C GLN A 309 -10.04 -2.61 5.51
N MET A 310 -9.12 -3.34 6.16
CA MET A 310 -7.79 -3.65 5.61
C MET A 310 -7.88 -4.51 4.34
N PHE A 311 -8.90 -5.37 4.24
CA PHE A 311 -9.17 -6.12 3.02
C PHE A 311 -9.45 -5.20 1.83
N LEU A 312 -10.08 -4.03 2.09
CA LEU A 312 -10.40 -3.01 1.10
C LEU A 312 -9.29 -1.94 1.03
N GLY A 313 -8.30 -2.17 0.20
CA GLY A 313 -7.18 -1.25 -0.01
C GLY A 313 -7.55 0.04 -0.74
N GLY A 314 -6.53 0.70 -1.29
CA GLY A 314 -6.70 1.95 -2.05
C GLY A 314 -7.17 1.76 -3.49
N ALA A 315 -7.13 2.86 -4.25
CA ALA A 315 -7.48 2.85 -5.66
C ALA A 315 -6.33 2.25 -6.53
N PRO A 316 -6.65 1.73 -7.72
CA PRO A 316 -5.64 1.28 -8.66
C PRO A 316 -4.64 2.37 -9.04
N GLY A 317 -3.36 2.00 -9.15
CA GLY A 317 -2.31 2.94 -9.52
C GLY A 317 -1.95 3.97 -8.45
N GLY A 318 -2.26 3.71 -7.17
CA GLY A 318 -1.80 4.46 -6.01
C GLY A 318 -0.70 3.74 -5.24
N THR A 319 -0.25 4.34 -4.14
CA THR A 319 0.76 3.79 -3.23
C THR A 319 0.21 2.66 -2.35
N ALA A 320 -1.09 2.68 -2.06
CA ALA A 320 -1.79 1.72 -1.22
C ALA A 320 -1.81 0.30 -1.80
N GLY A 321 -1.69 -0.72 -0.94
CA GLY A 321 -1.78 -2.14 -1.29
C GLY A 321 -3.21 -2.71 -1.24
N GLY A 322 -3.35 -3.97 -0.83
CA GLY A 322 -4.64 -4.64 -0.64
C GLY A 322 -5.47 -4.86 -1.91
N LEU A 323 -6.67 -5.42 -1.73
CA LEU A 323 -7.65 -5.54 -2.79
C LEU A 323 -8.16 -4.17 -3.19
N LYS A 324 -8.04 -3.81 -4.48
CA LYS A 324 -8.40 -2.47 -4.94
C LYS A 324 -9.90 -2.21 -4.76
N ILE A 325 -10.23 -1.03 -4.23
CA ILE A 325 -11.62 -0.62 -3.96
C ILE A 325 -12.53 -0.75 -5.19
N THR A 326 -11.99 -0.48 -6.39
CA THR A 326 -12.73 -0.63 -7.65
C THR A 326 -13.01 -2.09 -7.99
N THR A 327 -12.10 -3.02 -7.66
CA THR A 327 -12.31 -4.46 -7.83
C THR A 327 -13.48 -4.93 -6.97
N PHE A 328 -13.49 -4.56 -5.71
CA PHE A 328 -14.59 -4.88 -4.80
C PHE A 328 -15.93 -4.26 -5.26
N PHE A 329 -15.91 -3.01 -5.71
CA PHE A 329 -17.10 -2.36 -6.24
C PHE A 329 -17.68 -3.09 -7.47
N VAL A 330 -16.82 -3.55 -8.39
CA VAL A 330 -17.27 -4.33 -9.57
C VAL A 330 -17.99 -5.60 -9.13
N LEU A 331 -17.48 -6.29 -8.11
CA LEU A 331 -18.12 -7.49 -7.56
C LEU A 331 -19.47 -7.19 -6.91
N LEU A 332 -19.58 -6.08 -6.18
CA LEU A 332 -20.86 -5.66 -5.59
C LEU A 332 -21.91 -5.33 -6.66
N VAL A 333 -21.52 -4.64 -7.74
CA VAL A 333 -22.41 -4.34 -8.87
C VAL A 333 -22.82 -5.62 -9.58
N PHE A 334 -21.89 -6.55 -9.77
CA PHE A 334 -22.19 -7.86 -10.36
C PHE A 334 -23.16 -8.67 -9.50
N ALA A 335 -22.88 -8.80 -8.19
CA ALA A 335 -23.78 -9.49 -7.26
C ALA A 335 -25.19 -8.88 -7.25
N ARG A 336 -25.29 -7.53 -7.27
CA ARG A 336 -26.58 -6.85 -7.39
C ARG A 336 -27.29 -7.18 -8.70
N SER A 337 -26.58 -7.22 -9.85
CA SER A 337 -27.22 -7.55 -11.13
C SER A 337 -27.73 -8.99 -11.17
N GLU A 338 -27.01 -9.94 -10.61
CA GLU A 338 -27.48 -11.33 -10.46
C GLU A 338 -28.73 -11.44 -9.59
N LEU A 339 -28.73 -10.77 -8.40
CA LEU A 339 -29.88 -10.75 -7.52
C LEU A 339 -31.15 -10.14 -8.16
N LEU A 340 -30.97 -9.22 -9.10
CA LEU A 340 -32.05 -8.56 -9.82
C LEU A 340 -32.41 -9.23 -11.17
N GLY A 341 -31.73 -10.33 -11.52
CA GLY A 341 -31.93 -11.03 -12.82
C GLY A 341 -31.58 -10.18 -14.04
N LEU A 342 -30.63 -9.22 -13.88
CA LEU A 342 -30.23 -8.32 -14.97
C LEU A 342 -29.17 -8.97 -15.87
N PRO A 343 -29.29 -8.86 -17.21
CA PRO A 343 -28.35 -9.51 -18.13
C PRO A 343 -26.95 -8.89 -18.10
N HIS A 344 -26.79 -7.69 -17.53
CA HIS A 344 -25.55 -6.94 -17.51
C HIS A 344 -25.32 -6.21 -16.18
N ALA A 345 -24.06 -6.14 -15.76
CA ALA A 345 -23.65 -5.34 -14.62
C ALA A 345 -23.62 -3.84 -14.99
N ASN A 346 -24.68 -3.11 -14.69
CA ASN A 346 -24.84 -1.71 -15.05
C ASN A 346 -24.66 -0.78 -13.83
N VAL A 347 -23.98 0.35 -14.03
CA VAL A 347 -23.79 1.40 -13.03
C VAL A 347 -23.76 2.78 -13.70
N ALA A 348 -24.56 3.73 -13.21
CA ALA A 348 -24.62 5.11 -13.70
C ALA A 348 -24.69 5.20 -15.25
N GLN A 349 -25.60 4.45 -15.87
CA GLN A 349 -25.83 4.37 -17.32
C GLN A 349 -24.63 3.82 -18.12
N ARG A 350 -23.78 3.01 -17.49
CA ARG A 350 -22.63 2.35 -18.13
C ARG A 350 -22.65 0.87 -17.81
N THR A 351 -22.32 0.05 -18.78
CA THR A 351 -22.17 -1.39 -18.61
C THR A 351 -20.72 -1.73 -18.32
N ILE A 352 -20.50 -2.56 -17.30
CA ILE A 352 -19.19 -3.11 -16.97
C ILE A 352 -18.95 -4.32 -17.89
N GLU A 353 -17.81 -4.32 -18.58
CA GLU A 353 -17.41 -5.41 -19.47
C GLU A 353 -17.29 -6.73 -18.71
N ALA A 354 -17.81 -7.83 -19.25
CA ALA A 354 -17.77 -9.16 -18.64
C ALA A 354 -16.34 -9.62 -18.27
N ARG A 355 -15.36 -9.32 -19.13
CA ARG A 355 -13.95 -9.61 -18.89
C ARG A 355 -13.43 -8.89 -17.62
N THR A 356 -13.89 -7.67 -17.36
CA THR A 356 -13.54 -6.92 -16.15
C THR A 356 -14.13 -7.58 -14.91
N VAL A 357 -15.37 -8.08 -14.99
CA VAL A 357 -16.03 -8.83 -13.90
C VAL A 357 -15.26 -10.11 -13.61
N GLN A 358 -14.95 -10.92 -14.63
CA GLN A 358 -14.19 -12.17 -14.50
C GLN A 358 -12.80 -11.94 -13.88
N LYS A 359 -12.08 -10.92 -14.34
CA LYS A 359 -10.78 -10.54 -13.76
C LYS A 359 -10.91 -10.11 -12.31
N SER A 360 -11.94 -9.33 -11.96
CA SER A 360 -12.18 -8.89 -10.59
C SER A 360 -12.48 -10.06 -9.65
N PHE A 361 -13.27 -11.02 -10.12
CA PHE A 361 -13.58 -12.25 -9.38
C PHE A 361 -12.31 -13.10 -9.16
N SER A 362 -11.51 -13.31 -10.20
CA SER A 362 -10.24 -14.05 -10.10
C SER A 362 -9.29 -13.42 -9.08
N VAL A 363 -9.12 -12.09 -9.14
CA VAL A 363 -8.27 -11.36 -8.17
C VAL A 363 -8.79 -11.52 -6.75
N PHE A 364 -10.10 -11.41 -6.54
CA PHE A 364 -10.72 -11.58 -5.22
C PHE A 364 -10.51 -12.98 -4.66
N ILE A 365 -10.79 -14.04 -5.44
CA ILE A 365 -10.62 -15.43 -5.01
C ILE A 365 -9.16 -15.72 -4.67
N ILE A 366 -8.22 -15.31 -5.52
CA ILE A 366 -6.79 -15.54 -5.27
C ILE A 366 -6.34 -14.80 -4.02
N PHE A 367 -6.80 -13.57 -3.79
CA PHE A 367 -6.48 -12.79 -2.59
C PHE A 367 -7.04 -13.47 -1.34
N LEU A 368 -8.29 -13.94 -1.38
CA LEU A 368 -8.93 -14.66 -0.28
C LEU A 368 -8.21 -15.98 0.03
N MET A 369 -7.87 -16.78 -0.99
CA MET A 369 -7.14 -18.03 -0.82
C MET A 369 -5.75 -17.79 -0.22
N THR A 370 -5.05 -16.72 -0.67
CA THR A 370 -3.75 -16.35 -0.11
C THR A 370 -3.88 -15.94 1.37
N PHE A 371 -4.94 -15.20 1.72
CA PHE A 371 -5.23 -14.84 3.11
C PHE A 371 -5.49 -16.10 3.97
N LEU A 372 -6.35 -17.01 3.53
CA LEU A 372 -6.67 -18.22 4.27
C LEU A 372 -5.44 -19.12 4.43
N LEU A 373 -4.66 -19.31 3.37
CA LEU A 373 -3.42 -20.07 3.42
C LEU A 373 -2.41 -19.42 4.38
N GLY A 374 -2.23 -18.11 4.28
CA GLY A 374 -1.35 -17.36 5.18
C GLY A 374 -1.77 -17.47 6.64
N LEU A 375 -3.08 -17.38 6.91
CA LEU A 375 -3.64 -17.53 8.26
C LEU A 375 -3.37 -18.93 8.85
N VAL A 376 -3.57 -19.99 8.06
CA VAL A 376 -3.28 -21.36 8.49
C VAL A 376 -1.79 -21.53 8.76
N LEU A 377 -0.93 -21.09 7.83
CA LEU A 377 0.52 -21.20 7.99
C LEU A 377 1.02 -20.41 9.20
N LEU A 378 0.51 -19.21 9.41
CA LEU A 378 0.89 -18.37 10.56
C LEU A 378 0.36 -19.01 11.86
N GLY A 379 -0.85 -19.54 11.87
CA GLY A 379 -1.42 -20.24 13.02
C GLY A 379 -0.66 -21.51 13.45
N ILE A 380 -0.05 -22.23 12.49
CA ILE A 380 0.79 -23.41 12.76
C ILE A 380 2.17 -23.01 13.27
N THR A 381 2.72 -21.87 12.79
CA THR A 381 4.12 -21.48 13.06
C THR A 381 4.27 -20.45 14.17
N ALA A 382 3.18 -19.79 14.59
CA ALA A 382 3.21 -18.83 15.70
C ALA A 382 3.52 -19.56 17.02
N GLU A 383 4.51 -19.06 17.74
CA GLU A 383 4.88 -19.56 19.05
C GLU A 383 3.85 -19.11 20.10
N GLY A 384 3.62 -19.91 21.12
CA GLY A 384 2.58 -19.64 22.14
C GLY A 384 1.15 -19.91 21.63
N THR A 385 0.17 -19.27 22.26
CA THR A 385 -1.26 -19.38 21.88
C THR A 385 -1.87 -17.99 21.65
N PRO A 386 -1.47 -17.28 20.59
CA PRO A 386 -2.04 -15.97 20.31
C PRO A 386 -3.53 -16.08 20.04
N ARG A 387 -4.30 -15.06 20.40
CA ARG A 387 -5.73 -15.00 20.11
C ARG A 387 -5.96 -15.07 18.61
N PHE A 388 -6.89 -15.90 18.16
CA PHE A 388 -7.17 -16.11 16.75
C PHE A 388 -7.44 -14.79 15.97
N ILE A 389 -8.12 -13.83 16.63
CA ILE A 389 -8.38 -12.51 16.02
C ILE A 389 -7.07 -11.73 15.75
N TYR A 390 -6.03 -11.89 16.57
CA TYR A 390 -4.72 -11.25 16.36
C TYR A 390 -3.98 -11.89 15.18
N LEU A 391 -4.08 -13.22 15.03
CA LEU A 391 -3.54 -13.92 13.85
C LEU A 391 -4.21 -13.45 12.56
N MET A 392 -5.54 -13.32 12.56
CA MET A 392 -6.29 -12.77 11.43
C MET A 392 -5.86 -11.33 11.12
N PHE A 393 -5.74 -10.51 12.16
CA PHE A 393 -5.34 -9.10 12.05
C PHE A 393 -3.94 -8.96 11.46
N GLU A 394 -2.97 -9.74 11.95
CA GLU A 394 -1.59 -9.76 11.47
C GLU A 394 -1.50 -10.25 10.02
N THR A 395 -2.18 -11.35 9.71
CA THR A 395 -2.17 -11.95 8.36
C THR A 395 -2.72 -10.99 7.31
N ILE A 396 -3.87 -10.34 7.60
CA ILE A 396 -4.45 -9.39 6.65
C ILE A 396 -3.62 -8.10 6.57
N SER A 397 -3.06 -7.63 7.70
CA SER A 397 -2.18 -6.48 7.75
C SER A 397 -0.94 -6.69 6.88
N ALA A 398 -0.33 -7.87 6.94
CA ALA A 398 0.79 -8.24 6.09
C ALA A 398 0.37 -8.35 4.61
N LEU A 399 -0.67 -9.13 4.31
CA LEU A 399 -1.10 -9.39 2.93
C LEU A 399 -1.66 -8.15 2.23
N ALA A 400 -2.43 -7.34 2.95
CA ALA A 400 -2.94 -6.07 2.40
C ALA A 400 -1.90 -4.95 2.45
N THR A 401 -0.69 -5.21 2.99
CA THR A 401 0.37 -4.22 3.19
C THR A 401 -0.10 -3.00 3.97
N VAL A 402 -0.74 -3.23 5.13
CA VAL A 402 -1.28 -2.17 5.99
C VAL A 402 -0.26 -1.74 7.04
N GLY A 403 0.34 -2.70 7.77
CA GLY A 403 1.41 -2.44 8.71
C GLY A 403 1.01 -2.23 10.17
N VAL A 404 -0.27 -2.35 10.49
CA VAL A 404 -0.72 -2.33 11.89
C VAL A 404 -0.61 -3.73 12.49
N THR A 405 -0.24 -3.78 13.77
CA THR A 405 -0.14 -5.03 14.53
C THR A 405 -0.78 -4.86 15.92
N ALA A 406 -1.35 -5.94 16.45
CA ALA A 406 -1.74 -6.03 17.84
C ALA A 406 -0.56 -6.54 18.71
N ASN A 407 0.64 -5.97 18.48
CA ASN A 407 1.91 -6.33 19.11
C ASN A 407 2.36 -7.78 18.86
N LEU A 408 1.81 -8.46 17.84
CA LEU A 408 2.15 -9.85 17.54
C LEU A 408 3.48 -9.97 16.77
N THR A 409 3.77 -9.06 15.81
CA THR A 409 4.97 -9.14 14.95
C THR A 409 6.28 -9.34 15.74
N PRO A 410 6.58 -8.57 16.81
CA PRO A 410 7.83 -8.74 17.56
C PRO A 410 7.94 -10.07 18.32
N GLU A 411 6.81 -10.72 18.60
CA GLU A 411 6.73 -12.00 19.34
C GLU A 411 6.82 -13.23 18.45
N LEU A 412 6.75 -13.04 17.12
CA LEU A 412 6.77 -14.14 16.16
C LEU A 412 8.18 -14.71 15.99
N GLY A 413 8.28 -16.03 15.95
CA GLY A 413 9.51 -16.74 15.60
C GLY A 413 9.92 -16.52 14.14
N LYS A 414 11.19 -16.80 13.80
CA LYS A 414 11.76 -16.53 12.46
C LYS A 414 10.98 -17.18 11.32
N LEU A 415 10.40 -18.36 11.53
CA LEU A 415 9.60 -19.04 10.49
C LEU A 415 8.30 -18.28 10.21
N ALA A 416 7.58 -17.88 11.26
CA ALA A 416 6.37 -17.07 11.15
C ALA A 416 6.65 -15.71 10.49
N LEU A 417 7.74 -15.02 10.90
CA LEU A 417 8.18 -13.77 10.27
C LEU A 417 8.52 -13.95 8.78
N SER A 418 9.08 -15.12 8.39
CA SER A 418 9.34 -15.42 6.97
C SER A 418 8.03 -15.53 6.17
N ILE A 419 6.98 -16.13 6.76
CA ILE A 419 5.65 -16.17 6.14
C ILE A 419 5.07 -14.77 6.00
N VAL A 420 5.20 -13.93 7.03
CA VAL A 420 4.77 -12.51 6.99
C VAL A 420 5.50 -11.76 5.87
N MET A 421 6.82 -11.94 5.70
CA MET A 421 7.57 -11.33 4.59
C MET A 421 7.04 -11.76 3.22
N VAL A 422 6.74 -13.04 3.04
CA VAL A 422 6.16 -13.55 1.78
C VAL A 422 4.78 -12.95 1.54
N LEU A 423 3.93 -12.85 2.56
CA LEU A 423 2.60 -12.23 2.45
C LEU A 423 2.70 -10.74 2.06
N MET A 424 3.59 -9.97 2.69
CA MET A 424 3.84 -8.57 2.33
C MET A 424 4.28 -8.43 0.86
N PHE A 425 5.16 -9.30 0.41
CA PHE A 425 5.67 -9.30 -0.97
C PHE A 425 4.57 -9.65 -1.99
N ILE A 426 3.75 -10.69 -1.71
CA ILE A 426 2.59 -11.06 -2.52
C ILE A 426 1.59 -9.91 -2.58
N GLY A 427 1.30 -9.29 -1.45
CA GLY A 427 0.36 -8.17 -1.33
C GLY A 427 0.78 -6.96 -2.15
N ARG A 428 2.08 -6.64 -2.15
CA ARG A 428 2.62 -5.48 -2.89
C ARG A 428 2.61 -5.67 -4.39
N ILE A 429 3.07 -6.80 -4.89
CA ILE A 429 3.10 -7.08 -6.33
C ILE A 429 1.69 -7.33 -6.88
N GLY A 430 0.82 -7.85 -6.04
CA GLY A 430 -0.50 -8.36 -6.37
C GLY A 430 -0.46 -9.87 -6.65
N PRO A 431 -1.34 -10.65 -6.01
CA PRO A 431 -1.30 -12.10 -6.06
C PRO A 431 -1.48 -12.64 -7.50
N LEU A 432 -2.32 -12.02 -8.31
CA LEU A 432 -2.49 -12.41 -9.72
C LEU A 432 -1.22 -12.16 -10.54
N THR A 433 -0.59 -10.99 -10.37
CA THR A 433 0.66 -10.64 -11.07
C THR A 433 1.79 -11.58 -10.68
N LEU A 434 1.86 -11.97 -9.41
CA LEU A 434 2.83 -12.94 -8.93
C LEU A 434 2.62 -14.31 -9.62
N LEU A 435 1.40 -14.85 -9.61
CA LEU A 435 1.09 -16.12 -10.24
C LEU A 435 1.44 -16.12 -11.74
N VAL A 436 1.08 -15.06 -12.46
CA VAL A 436 1.43 -14.90 -13.87
C VAL A 436 2.95 -14.79 -14.07
N SER A 437 3.69 -14.21 -13.12
CA SER A 437 5.15 -14.10 -13.20
C SER A 437 5.86 -15.43 -13.03
N LEU A 438 5.30 -16.32 -12.21
CA LEU A 438 5.83 -17.67 -11.95
C LEU A 438 5.40 -18.67 -13.02
N ALA A 439 4.20 -18.52 -13.56
CA ALA A 439 3.72 -19.36 -14.65
C ALA A 439 4.45 -19.04 -15.95
N ASP A 440 5.05 -20.04 -16.57
CA ASP A 440 5.64 -19.96 -17.92
C ASP A 440 4.55 -20.21 -19.00
N TYR A 441 3.35 -19.63 -18.73
CA TYR A 441 2.19 -19.85 -19.57
C TYR A 441 2.27 -18.99 -20.83
N GLN A 442 2.60 -19.64 -21.94
CA GLN A 442 2.31 -19.13 -23.28
C GLN A 442 1.01 -19.80 -23.73
N PRO A 443 -0.06 -19.01 -24.01
CA PRO A 443 -1.30 -19.61 -24.51
C PRO A 443 -1.00 -20.41 -25.78
N ASP A 444 -1.15 -21.71 -25.68
CA ASP A 444 -1.02 -22.59 -26.83
C ASP A 444 -2.23 -22.36 -27.77
N LYS A 445 -2.07 -22.61 -29.08
CA LYS A 445 -3.20 -22.51 -30.02
C LYS A 445 -4.38 -23.39 -29.60
N LYS A 446 -4.15 -24.46 -28.84
CA LYS A 446 -5.18 -25.32 -28.24
C LYS A 446 -6.07 -24.63 -27.24
N ASP A 447 -5.59 -23.61 -26.53
CA ASP A 447 -6.37 -22.85 -25.55
C ASP A 447 -7.41 -21.90 -26.18
N LEU A 448 -7.35 -21.74 -27.49
CA LEU A 448 -8.34 -21.01 -28.29
C LEU A 448 -9.51 -21.90 -28.75
N ILE A 449 -9.47 -23.20 -28.46
CA ILE A 449 -10.54 -24.15 -28.84
C ILE A 449 -11.68 -23.99 -27.83
N GLN A 450 -12.87 -23.68 -28.32
CA GLN A 450 -14.11 -23.77 -27.54
C GLN A 450 -14.61 -25.21 -27.53
N TYR A 451 -14.67 -25.81 -26.34
CA TYR A 451 -15.30 -27.12 -26.15
C TYR A 451 -16.81 -26.98 -26.00
N MET A 452 -17.51 -28.11 -26.09
CA MET A 452 -18.96 -28.13 -25.82
C MET A 452 -19.28 -27.60 -24.43
N LYS A 453 -20.41 -26.89 -24.31
CA LYS A 453 -20.89 -26.39 -23.01
C LYS A 453 -21.18 -27.55 -22.08
N ALA A 454 -20.60 -27.51 -20.87
CA ALA A 454 -20.94 -28.43 -19.80
C ALA A 454 -22.21 -27.94 -19.09
N ASP A 455 -23.12 -28.87 -18.80
CA ASP A 455 -24.31 -28.61 -18.02
C ASP A 455 -23.98 -28.84 -16.53
N ILE A 456 -23.76 -27.76 -15.78
CA ILE A 456 -23.40 -27.79 -14.36
C ILE A 456 -24.48 -27.02 -13.58
N SER A 457 -25.19 -27.73 -12.72
CA SER A 457 -26.16 -27.11 -11.80
C SER A 457 -25.45 -26.29 -10.73
N ILE A 458 -25.83 -25.03 -10.58
CA ILE A 458 -25.40 -24.14 -9.49
C ILE A 458 -26.60 -23.97 -8.56
N GLY A 459 -26.40 -24.14 -7.22
CA GLY A 459 -27.43 -24.04 -6.22
C GLY A 459 -28.02 -22.64 -6.04
#